data_60fbfdc675c6e2bc6afe929e74392482
#
_entry.id   60fbfdc675c6e2bc6afe929e74392482
#
_cell.length_a   1.000
_cell.length_b   1.000
_cell.length_c   1.000
_cell.angle_alpha   90.00
_cell.angle_beta   90.00
_cell.angle_gamma   90.00
#
_symmetry.space_group_name_H-M   'P 1'
#
loop_
_entity.id
_entity.type
_entity.pdbx_description
1 polymer ?
#
loop_
_entity_poly.entity_id
_entity_poly.type
_entity_poly.pdbx_seq_one_letter_code
_entity_poly.pdbx_strand_id
1 'polypeptide(L)'
;MPKTLFIDSTPDIDRVWKQVHGAKDIPVVVNMGPVGEADVPAMAAGYDTVINDATYFSAPTLERCSDLKHMVFLGTGAASFVDIAAATRLGIKVSTISGYGDTTVAEHAMGLVFAAARHIATMHATVRSGGWRPMQGTELRGKTLGIVGLGGIGREMARIAGGIGLNVVAYNRSPKPGTVPLDELLAKSDIVSLHLALNDATRGFLNSERLGRTRPGVIIVNTARAGIVDEPALVDLLRSCRVGHYATDVFGKEPPAADEPLLGLDNVTLTAHAGYNTPEAAMIMYRRAIDLAAAG
;
A
#
# COMPACT_ATOMS: atom_id res chain seq x y z
N MET A 1 -13.83 27.67 16.71
CA MET A 1 -13.86 26.42 15.95
C MET A 1 -12.48 26.19 15.37
N PRO A 2 -11.96 24.97 15.37
CA PRO A 2 -10.68 24.68 14.74
C PRO A 2 -10.70 25.16 13.28
N LYS A 3 -9.61 25.77 12.85
CA LYS A 3 -9.45 26.17 11.46
C LYS A 3 -8.72 25.03 10.74
N THR A 4 -9.41 24.36 9.83
CA THR A 4 -8.90 23.19 9.13
C THR A 4 -8.49 23.55 7.71
N LEU A 5 -7.28 23.14 7.32
CA LEU A 5 -6.74 23.19 5.97
C LEU A 5 -6.58 21.79 5.41
N PHE A 6 -7.09 21.53 4.22
CA PHE A 6 -6.65 20.39 3.40
C PHE A 6 -5.56 20.92 2.46
N ILE A 7 -4.30 20.53 2.73
CA ILE A 7 -3.13 21.24 2.21
C ILE A 7 -2.79 20.92 0.76
N ASP A 8 -3.10 19.72 0.27
CA ASP A 8 -2.57 19.17 -0.99
C ASP A 8 -3.60 18.39 -1.81
N SER A 9 -4.84 18.89 -1.89
CA SER A 9 -5.88 18.26 -2.71
C SER A 9 -5.54 18.31 -4.20
N THR A 10 -6.03 17.33 -4.95
CA THR A 10 -5.96 17.28 -6.42
C THR A 10 -7.37 17.34 -7.02
N PRO A 11 -7.53 17.59 -8.33
CA PRO A 11 -8.85 17.56 -8.96
C PRO A 11 -9.62 16.26 -8.76
N ASP A 12 -8.94 15.12 -8.72
CA ASP A 12 -9.56 13.82 -8.48
C ASP A 12 -9.97 13.64 -7.02
N ILE A 13 -9.13 14.08 -6.08
CA ILE A 13 -9.45 14.12 -4.65
C ILE A 13 -10.64 15.04 -4.41
N ASP A 14 -10.60 16.27 -4.91
CA ASP A 14 -11.64 17.28 -4.73
C ASP A 14 -13.01 16.83 -5.27
N ARG A 15 -13.02 16.13 -6.40
CA ARG A 15 -14.25 15.54 -6.96
C ARG A 15 -14.95 14.60 -5.99
N VAL A 16 -14.20 13.73 -5.29
CA VAL A 16 -14.76 12.80 -4.31
C VAL A 16 -15.01 13.51 -2.97
N TRP A 17 -14.10 14.41 -2.56
CA TRP A 17 -14.25 15.21 -1.35
C TRP A 17 -15.59 15.97 -1.32
N LYS A 18 -15.97 16.62 -2.41
CA LYS A 18 -17.24 17.37 -2.53
C LYS A 18 -18.49 16.48 -2.44
N GLN A 19 -18.37 15.16 -2.64
CA GLN A 19 -19.48 14.23 -2.43
C GLN A 19 -19.65 13.83 -0.96
N VAL A 20 -18.58 13.95 -0.17
CA VAL A 20 -18.50 13.49 1.22
C VAL A 20 -18.62 14.64 2.20
N HIS A 21 -17.98 15.78 1.92
CA HIS A 21 -18.00 16.99 2.75
C HIS A 21 -19.27 17.79 2.51
N GLY A 22 -20.10 17.92 3.54
CA GLY A 22 -21.40 18.57 3.47
C GLY A 22 -21.53 19.80 4.38
N ALA A 23 -22.65 20.51 4.23
CA ALA A 23 -22.91 21.77 4.96
C ALA A 23 -23.00 21.62 6.50
N LYS A 24 -23.11 20.40 7.00
CA LYS A 24 -23.12 20.12 8.46
C LYS A 24 -21.74 19.80 9.03
N ASP A 25 -20.75 19.63 8.16
CA ASP A 25 -19.38 19.35 8.57
C ASP A 25 -18.65 20.63 9.00
N ILE A 26 -17.48 20.46 9.63
CA ILE A 26 -16.60 21.59 9.95
C ILE A 26 -16.16 22.30 8.66
N PRO A 27 -15.97 23.62 8.68
CA PRO A 27 -15.40 24.31 7.53
C PRO A 27 -13.96 23.85 7.27
N VAL A 28 -13.67 23.44 6.03
CA VAL A 28 -12.34 23.06 5.58
C VAL A 28 -11.94 23.93 4.40
N VAL A 29 -10.82 24.62 4.50
CA VAL A 29 -10.21 25.31 3.37
C VAL A 29 -9.41 24.30 2.58
N VAL A 30 -9.68 24.19 1.28
CA VAL A 30 -9.00 23.21 0.41
C VAL A 30 -8.02 23.95 -0.49
N ASN A 31 -6.74 23.61 -0.36
CA ASN A 31 -5.70 24.04 -1.31
C ASN A 31 -5.58 23.00 -2.43
N MET A 32 -5.57 23.51 -3.66
CA MET A 32 -5.48 22.67 -4.87
C MET A 32 -4.05 22.62 -5.40
N GLY A 33 -3.51 21.42 -5.46
CA GLY A 33 -2.19 21.14 -6.01
C GLY A 33 -1.13 20.82 -4.94
N PRO A 34 0.01 20.32 -5.40
CA PRO A 34 1.10 19.92 -4.51
C PRO A 34 1.71 21.16 -3.82
N VAL A 35 2.18 20.96 -2.60
CA VAL A 35 2.85 22.02 -1.80
C VAL A 35 4.29 21.60 -1.57
N GLY A 36 5.23 22.48 -1.96
CA GLY A 36 6.64 22.32 -1.64
C GLY A 36 6.87 22.47 -0.14
N GLU A 37 7.75 21.67 0.44
CA GLU A 37 8.00 21.68 1.89
C GLU A 37 8.37 23.09 2.42
N ALA A 38 9.08 23.88 1.63
CA ALA A 38 9.47 25.25 2.00
C ALA A 38 8.26 26.19 2.21
N ASP A 39 7.15 25.94 1.52
CA ASP A 39 5.95 26.77 1.53
C ASP A 39 4.94 26.35 2.62
N VAL A 40 5.10 25.13 3.15
CA VAL A 40 4.19 24.56 4.17
C VAL A 40 3.95 25.50 5.36
N PRO A 41 4.97 26.10 6.00
CA PRO A 41 4.75 26.94 7.18
C PRO A 41 3.90 28.19 6.88
N ALA A 42 4.08 28.79 5.71
CA ALA A 42 3.30 29.96 5.32
C ALA A 42 1.84 29.58 5.01
N MET A 43 1.64 28.41 4.40
CA MET A 43 0.32 27.90 4.04
C MET A 43 -0.46 27.41 5.25
N ALA A 44 0.21 26.76 6.22
CA ALA A 44 -0.40 26.27 7.45
C ALA A 44 -0.63 27.37 8.51
N ALA A 45 -0.11 28.59 8.30
CA ALA A 45 -0.26 29.69 9.27
C ALA A 45 -1.73 30.03 9.53
N GLY A 46 -2.10 30.07 10.81
CA GLY A 46 -3.46 30.34 11.27
C GLY A 46 -4.41 29.13 11.21
N TYR A 47 -3.92 27.93 10.86
CA TYR A 47 -4.67 26.68 10.91
C TYR A 47 -4.14 25.82 12.06
N ASP A 48 -5.04 25.32 12.90
CA ASP A 48 -4.70 24.41 14.00
C ASP A 48 -4.81 22.95 13.59
N THR A 49 -5.50 22.65 12.49
CA THR A 49 -5.66 21.31 11.94
C THR A 49 -5.30 21.28 10.45
N VAL A 50 -4.45 20.33 10.05
CA VAL A 50 -4.08 20.09 8.64
C VAL A 50 -4.46 18.66 8.24
N ILE A 51 -5.22 18.53 7.15
CA ILE A 51 -5.42 17.25 6.44
C ILE A 51 -4.34 17.18 5.37
N ASN A 52 -3.59 16.06 5.34
CA ASN A 52 -2.43 15.87 4.49
C ASN A 52 -2.51 14.53 3.76
N ASP A 53 -2.29 14.54 2.45
CA ASP A 53 -2.18 13.34 1.61
C ASP A 53 -0.71 12.95 1.37
N ALA A 54 0.06 13.82 0.72
CA ALA A 54 1.42 13.51 0.26
C ALA A 54 2.46 14.61 0.55
N THR A 55 2.07 15.70 1.21
CA THR A 55 3.01 16.78 1.54
C THR A 55 3.96 16.36 2.65
N TYR A 56 5.26 16.66 2.48
CA TYR A 56 6.28 16.30 3.45
C TYR A 56 6.41 17.34 4.57
N PHE A 57 6.49 16.88 5.81
CA PHE A 57 6.64 17.68 7.03
C PHE A 57 7.86 17.19 7.83
N SER A 58 9.04 17.71 7.54
CA SER A 58 10.23 17.46 8.34
C SER A 58 10.18 18.13 9.71
N ALA A 59 11.11 17.79 10.60
CA ALA A 59 11.24 18.43 11.91
C ALA A 59 11.37 19.96 11.80
N PRO A 60 12.28 20.54 10.95
CA PRO A 60 12.35 22.00 10.77
C PRO A 60 11.08 22.63 10.24
N THR A 61 10.33 21.93 9.39
CA THR A 61 9.05 22.40 8.87
C THR A 61 7.99 22.46 9.95
N LEU A 62 7.86 21.40 10.75
CA LEU A 62 6.93 21.34 11.88
C LEU A 62 7.21 22.41 12.93
N GLU A 63 8.49 22.70 13.24
CA GLU A 63 8.90 23.72 14.18
C GLU A 63 8.48 25.14 13.76
N ARG A 64 8.27 25.37 12.46
CA ARG A 64 7.78 26.63 11.90
C ARG A 64 6.25 26.72 11.81
N CYS A 65 5.54 25.62 12.02
CA CYS A 65 4.07 25.57 12.01
C CYS A 65 3.51 25.81 13.42
N SER A 66 3.70 26.98 14.00
CA SER A 66 3.41 27.29 15.42
C SER A 66 1.93 27.14 15.81
N ASP A 67 1.01 27.27 14.87
CA ASP A 67 -0.43 27.17 15.12
C ASP A 67 -0.95 25.74 15.04
N LEU A 68 -0.16 24.82 14.42
CA LEU A 68 -0.56 23.44 14.14
C LEU A 68 -0.63 22.62 15.43
N LYS A 69 -1.78 22.00 15.70
CA LYS A 69 -2.04 21.14 16.86
C LYS A 69 -2.41 19.73 16.44
N HIS A 70 -3.03 19.57 15.29
CA HIS A 70 -3.53 18.30 14.81
C HIS A 70 -3.26 18.13 13.31
N MET A 71 -2.72 16.97 12.95
CA MET A 71 -2.57 16.53 11.57
C MET A 71 -3.39 15.27 11.35
N VAL A 72 -4.18 15.25 10.29
CA VAL A 72 -4.92 14.08 9.82
C VAL A 72 -4.28 13.62 8.51
N PHE A 73 -3.56 12.50 8.54
CA PHE A 73 -2.93 11.92 7.36
C PHE A 73 -3.92 11.00 6.63
N LEU A 74 -4.07 11.19 5.32
CA LEU A 74 -4.93 10.39 4.46
C LEU A 74 -4.29 9.03 4.16
N GLY A 75 -4.39 8.11 5.11
CA GLY A 75 -3.81 6.76 5.00
C GLY A 75 -3.19 6.27 6.29
N THR A 76 -2.44 5.18 6.20
CA THR A 76 -1.79 4.52 7.35
C THR A 76 -0.31 4.86 7.47
N GLY A 77 0.31 5.40 6.42
CA GLY A 77 1.77 5.55 6.27
C GLY A 77 2.31 6.93 6.63
N ALA A 78 1.74 7.63 7.63
CA ALA A 78 2.13 9.01 7.99
C ALA A 78 3.64 9.19 8.19
N ALA A 79 4.34 8.19 8.73
CA ALA A 79 5.78 8.27 8.98
C ALA A 79 6.65 8.43 7.71
N SER A 80 6.09 8.18 6.52
CA SER A 80 6.79 8.43 5.25
C SER A 80 6.74 9.90 4.84
N PHE A 81 5.83 10.69 5.41
CA PHE A 81 5.60 12.10 5.04
C PHE A 81 5.75 13.06 6.22
N VAL A 82 5.69 12.57 7.45
CA VAL A 82 5.69 13.39 8.67
C VAL A 82 6.75 12.86 9.62
N ASP A 83 7.60 13.74 10.13
CA ASP A 83 8.48 13.40 11.25
C ASP A 83 7.66 13.24 12.53
N ILE A 84 7.26 12.00 12.81
CA ILE A 84 6.40 11.64 13.95
C ILE A 84 7.07 11.97 15.29
N ALA A 85 8.40 11.83 15.40
CA ALA A 85 9.12 12.14 16.61
C ALA A 85 9.11 13.65 16.90
N ALA A 86 9.32 14.47 15.87
CA ALA A 86 9.22 15.92 15.98
C ALA A 86 7.79 16.36 16.29
N ALA A 87 6.79 15.83 15.60
CA ALA A 87 5.39 16.13 15.88
C ALA A 87 5.02 15.86 17.34
N THR A 88 5.43 14.69 17.86
CA THR A 88 5.20 14.32 19.27
C THR A 88 5.90 15.29 20.24
N ARG A 89 7.16 15.66 19.97
CA ARG A 89 7.91 16.63 20.79
C ARG A 89 7.26 18.00 20.84
N LEU A 90 6.67 18.41 19.71
CA LEU A 90 5.96 19.71 19.57
C LEU A 90 4.52 19.68 20.07
N GLY A 91 4.03 18.54 20.53
CA GLY A 91 2.64 18.38 21.00
C GLY A 91 1.62 18.33 19.87
N ILE A 92 2.06 18.09 18.62
CA ILE A 92 1.19 17.97 17.46
C ILE A 92 0.66 16.52 17.41
N LYS A 93 -0.65 16.36 17.51
CA LYS A 93 -1.32 15.06 17.35
C LYS A 93 -1.30 14.66 15.88
N VAL A 94 -0.84 13.44 15.58
CA VAL A 94 -0.92 12.88 14.23
C VAL A 94 -1.92 11.74 14.21
N SER A 95 -3.02 11.91 13.49
CA SER A 95 -4.05 10.88 13.28
C SER A 95 -3.89 10.25 11.90
N THR A 96 -4.04 8.93 11.83
CA THR A 96 -3.99 8.17 10.57
C THR A 96 -5.32 7.46 10.33
N ILE A 97 -5.61 7.14 9.07
CA ILE A 97 -6.85 6.47 8.69
C ILE A 97 -6.53 5.05 8.26
N SER A 98 -7.08 4.07 8.98
CA SER A 98 -6.90 2.64 8.70
C SER A 98 -8.20 1.97 8.30
N GLY A 99 -8.14 0.85 7.57
CA GLY A 99 -9.29 0.02 7.22
C GLY A 99 -10.27 0.64 6.21
N TYR A 100 -9.88 1.72 5.52
CA TYR A 100 -10.68 2.33 4.46
C TYR A 100 -10.56 1.57 3.13
N GLY A 101 -9.41 0.93 2.91
CA GLY A 101 -9.07 0.25 1.66
C GLY A 101 -8.89 -1.27 1.83
N ASP A 102 -9.40 -1.89 2.90
CA ASP A 102 -9.16 -3.32 3.14
C ASP A 102 -9.65 -4.18 1.96
N THR A 103 -10.86 -3.97 1.50
CA THR A 103 -11.44 -4.68 0.34
C THR A 103 -10.72 -4.28 -0.96
N THR A 104 -10.55 -3.00 -1.20
CA THR A 104 -9.95 -2.44 -2.42
C THR A 104 -8.54 -2.98 -2.65
N VAL A 105 -7.68 -2.95 -1.62
CA VAL A 105 -6.31 -3.47 -1.72
C VAL A 105 -6.30 -4.99 -1.87
N ALA A 106 -7.22 -5.71 -1.23
CA ALA A 106 -7.33 -7.15 -1.39
C ALA A 106 -7.78 -7.55 -2.81
N GLU A 107 -8.71 -6.80 -3.41
CA GLU A 107 -9.13 -6.98 -4.81
C GLU A 107 -7.98 -6.69 -5.78
N HIS A 108 -7.22 -5.62 -5.56
CA HIS A 108 -6.04 -5.31 -6.36
C HIS A 108 -4.98 -6.41 -6.25
N ALA A 109 -4.68 -6.88 -5.03
CA ALA A 109 -3.74 -7.98 -4.81
C ALA A 109 -4.21 -9.27 -5.51
N MET A 110 -5.50 -9.56 -5.50
CA MET A 110 -6.06 -10.71 -6.24
C MET A 110 -5.97 -10.48 -7.75
N GLY A 111 -6.18 -9.27 -8.25
CA GLY A 111 -5.93 -8.89 -9.65
C GLY A 111 -4.49 -9.17 -10.07
N LEU A 112 -3.51 -8.83 -9.22
CA LEU A 112 -2.10 -9.14 -9.42
C LEU A 112 -1.82 -10.65 -9.41
N VAL A 113 -2.50 -11.43 -8.54
CA VAL A 113 -2.41 -12.91 -8.57
C VAL A 113 -2.86 -13.44 -9.94
N PHE A 114 -4.00 -12.99 -10.46
CA PHE A 114 -4.48 -13.41 -11.79
C PHE A 114 -3.53 -12.97 -12.91
N ALA A 115 -3.04 -11.72 -12.84
CA ALA A 115 -2.11 -11.19 -13.85
C ALA A 115 -0.82 -12.00 -13.90
N ALA A 116 -0.25 -12.35 -12.75
CA ALA A 116 0.94 -13.19 -12.63
C ALA A 116 0.68 -14.63 -13.10
N ALA A 117 -0.35 -15.29 -12.57
CA ALA A 117 -0.66 -16.68 -12.88
C ALA A 117 -0.98 -16.91 -14.36
N ARG A 118 -1.49 -15.92 -15.07
CA ARG A 118 -1.93 -16.02 -16.46
C ARG A 118 -1.12 -15.16 -17.43
N HIS A 119 -0.02 -14.52 -16.98
CA HIS A 119 0.85 -13.65 -17.78
C HIS A 119 0.11 -12.53 -18.52
N ILE A 120 -0.94 -11.97 -17.90
CA ILE A 120 -1.86 -11.04 -18.57
C ILE A 120 -1.12 -9.78 -19.00
N ALA A 121 -0.30 -9.18 -18.15
CA ALA A 121 0.43 -7.94 -18.45
C ALA A 121 1.42 -8.14 -19.62
N THR A 122 2.19 -9.23 -19.59
CA THR A 122 3.17 -9.57 -20.64
C THR A 122 2.49 -9.82 -21.98
N MET A 123 1.41 -10.63 -22.00
CA MET A 123 0.66 -10.88 -23.24
C MET A 123 -0.02 -9.62 -23.77
N HIS A 124 -0.56 -8.77 -22.89
CA HIS A 124 -1.15 -7.48 -23.26
C HIS A 124 -0.11 -6.58 -23.94
N ALA A 125 1.08 -6.42 -23.35
CA ALA A 125 2.17 -5.63 -23.93
C ALA A 125 2.61 -6.18 -25.27
N THR A 126 2.76 -7.51 -25.41
CA THR A 126 3.12 -8.18 -26.66
C THR A 126 2.12 -7.90 -27.77
N VAL A 127 0.82 -8.07 -27.51
CA VAL A 127 -0.23 -7.84 -28.51
C VAL A 127 -0.29 -6.37 -28.89
N ARG A 128 -0.17 -5.44 -27.95
CA ARG A 128 -0.15 -4.00 -28.24
C ARG A 128 1.04 -3.57 -29.10
N SER A 129 2.17 -4.26 -29.00
CA SER A 129 3.35 -4.02 -29.88
C SER A 129 3.29 -4.76 -31.23
N GLY A 130 2.15 -5.37 -31.57
CA GLY A 130 1.95 -6.08 -32.84
C GLY A 130 2.43 -7.54 -32.81
N GLY A 131 2.89 -8.05 -31.67
CA GLY A 131 3.30 -9.44 -31.52
C GLY A 131 2.11 -10.38 -31.24
N TRP A 132 2.38 -11.70 -31.33
CA TRP A 132 1.41 -12.76 -31.02
C TRP A 132 2.14 -13.93 -30.38
N ARG A 133 2.09 -14.02 -29.04
CA ARG A 133 2.76 -15.08 -28.28
C ARG A 133 1.83 -15.60 -27.18
N PRO A 134 1.13 -16.72 -27.39
CA PRO A 134 0.39 -17.39 -26.32
C PRO A 134 1.36 -17.90 -25.26
N MET A 135 1.06 -17.62 -23.98
CA MET A 135 1.84 -18.10 -22.84
C MET A 135 1.01 -19.07 -22.01
N GLN A 136 1.64 -20.17 -21.61
CA GLN A 136 1.01 -21.14 -20.73
C GLN A 136 0.99 -20.58 -19.31
N GLY A 137 -0.21 -20.44 -18.73
CA GLY A 137 -0.40 -20.00 -17.36
C GLY A 137 -0.72 -21.14 -16.40
N THR A 138 -0.99 -20.78 -15.16
CA THR A 138 -1.37 -21.69 -14.07
C THR A 138 -2.85 -21.52 -13.74
N GLU A 139 -3.59 -22.63 -13.59
CA GLU A 139 -4.93 -22.63 -13.01
C GLU A 139 -4.84 -22.47 -11.49
N LEU A 140 -5.65 -21.55 -10.93
CA LEU A 140 -5.59 -21.22 -9.51
C LEU A 140 -6.43 -22.14 -8.63
N ARG A 141 -7.49 -22.74 -9.17
CA ARG A 141 -8.35 -23.64 -8.40
C ARG A 141 -7.55 -24.80 -7.78
N GLY A 142 -7.72 -25.00 -6.48
CA GLY A 142 -7.00 -26.03 -5.72
C GLY A 142 -5.54 -25.69 -5.39
N LYS A 143 -4.99 -24.58 -5.88
CA LYS A 143 -3.68 -24.05 -5.46
C LYS A 143 -3.75 -23.49 -4.05
N THR A 144 -2.62 -23.37 -3.39
CA THR A 144 -2.52 -22.83 -2.04
C THR A 144 -2.04 -21.38 -2.05
N LEU A 145 -2.85 -20.48 -1.48
CA LEU A 145 -2.47 -19.10 -1.19
C LEU A 145 -2.01 -18.96 0.25
N GLY A 146 -0.76 -18.60 0.45
CA GLY A 146 -0.20 -18.20 1.75
C GLY A 146 -0.38 -16.71 2.00
N ILE A 147 -1.09 -16.34 3.05
CA ILE A 147 -1.32 -14.96 3.46
C ILE A 147 -0.39 -14.61 4.62
N VAL A 148 0.55 -13.71 4.38
CA VAL A 148 1.49 -13.22 5.40
C VAL A 148 0.95 -11.91 5.98
N GLY A 149 0.31 -12.01 7.15
CA GLY A 149 -0.37 -10.90 7.82
C GLY A 149 -1.89 -10.97 7.71
N LEU A 150 -2.56 -11.47 8.78
CA LEU A 150 -4.01 -11.63 8.83
C LEU A 150 -4.68 -10.40 9.49
N GLY A 151 -4.40 -9.20 8.95
CA GLY A 151 -5.06 -7.92 9.25
C GLY A 151 -6.38 -7.78 8.48
N GLY A 152 -6.88 -6.55 8.28
CA GLY A 152 -8.09 -6.26 7.49
C GLY A 152 -7.94 -6.76 6.05
N ILE A 153 -6.92 -6.28 5.34
CA ILE A 153 -6.61 -6.67 3.96
C ILE A 153 -6.41 -8.18 3.83
N GLY A 154 -5.60 -8.79 4.73
CA GLY A 154 -5.35 -10.24 4.67
C GLY A 154 -6.60 -11.09 4.87
N ARG A 155 -7.55 -10.67 5.72
CA ARG A 155 -8.84 -11.36 5.88
C ARG A 155 -9.71 -11.24 4.62
N GLU A 156 -9.77 -10.07 4.00
CA GLU A 156 -10.50 -9.88 2.74
C GLU A 156 -9.87 -10.70 1.61
N MET A 157 -8.53 -10.72 1.52
CA MET A 157 -7.81 -11.56 0.57
C MET A 157 -8.14 -13.04 0.76
N ALA A 158 -8.22 -13.52 2.01
CA ALA A 158 -8.62 -14.89 2.34
C ALA A 158 -10.04 -15.21 1.87
N ARG A 159 -10.98 -14.29 2.10
CA ARG A 159 -12.38 -14.41 1.68
C ARG A 159 -12.51 -14.51 0.15
N ILE A 160 -11.84 -13.60 -0.57
CA ILE A 160 -11.86 -13.57 -2.05
C ILE A 160 -11.23 -14.87 -2.59
N ALA A 161 -10.08 -15.26 -2.09
CA ALA A 161 -9.34 -16.45 -2.51
C ALA A 161 -10.15 -17.73 -2.31
N GLY A 162 -10.81 -17.89 -1.17
CA GLY A 162 -11.71 -19.00 -0.92
C GLY A 162 -12.88 -19.06 -1.89
N GLY A 163 -13.45 -17.90 -2.26
CA GLY A 163 -14.54 -17.78 -3.21
C GLY A 163 -14.21 -18.25 -4.63
N ILE A 164 -12.94 -18.19 -5.03
CA ILE A 164 -12.47 -18.68 -6.35
C ILE A 164 -11.85 -20.08 -6.29
N GLY A 165 -11.89 -20.75 -5.14
CA GLY A 165 -11.46 -22.13 -4.98
C GLY A 165 -9.98 -22.31 -4.70
N LEU A 166 -9.27 -21.28 -4.21
CA LEU A 166 -7.93 -21.44 -3.62
C LEU A 166 -8.02 -22.05 -2.21
N ASN A 167 -7.05 -22.88 -1.86
CA ASN A 167 -6.80 -23.26 -0.48
C ASN A 167 -6.06 -22.11 0.22
N VAL A 168 -6.51 -21.69 1.40
CA VAL A 168 -5.90 -20.58 2.11
C VAL A 168 -5.19 -21.06 3.36
N VAL A 169 -3.93 -20.67 3.51
CA VAL A 169 -3.14 -20.78 4.74
C VAL A 169 -2.68 -19.38 5.15
N ALA A 170 -2.66 -19.06 6.43
CA ALA A 170 -2.31 -17.73 6.89
C ALA A 170 -1.27 -17.78 8.02
N TYR A 171 -0.40 -16.77 8.03
CA TYR A 171 0.53 -16.48 9.12
C TYR A 171 0.23 -15.11 9.72
N ASN A 172 0.32 -15.02 11.04
CA ASN A 172 0.27 -13.74 11.75
C ASN A 172 1.28 -13.76 12.90
N ARG A 173 1.98 -12.64 13.13
CA ARG A 173 3.00 -12.54 14.18
C ARG A 173 2.47 -12.94 15.57
N SER A 174 1.29 -12.44 15.93
CA SER A 174 0.54 -12.95 17.07
C SER A 174 -0.37 -14.05 16.59
N PRO A 175 -0.16 -15.32 16.99
CA PRO A 175 -0.97 -16.44 16.52
C PRO A 175 -2.47 -16.17 16.71
N LYS A 176 -3.25 -16.53 15.69
CA LYS A 176 -4.71 -16.44 15.66
C LYS A 176 -5.28 -17.81 15.30
N PRO A 177 -6.53 -18.12 15.66
CA PRO A 177 -7.18 -19.33 15.20
C PRO A 177 -7.07 -19.47 13.67
N GLY A 178 -6.63 -20.63 13.19
CA GLY A 178 -6.46 -20.92 11.75
C GLY A 178 -5.14 -20.40 11.13
N THR A 179 -4.22 -19.82 11.93
CA THR A 179 -2.87 -19.49 11.43
C THR A 179 -1.89 -20.65 11.63
N VAL A 180 -0.89 -20.73 10.74
CA VAL A 180 0.20 -21.70 10.78
C VAL A 180 1.55 -21.01 11.00
N PRO A 181 2.62 -21.73 11.39
CA PRO A 181 3.98 -21.20 11.39
C PRO A 181 4.40 -20.70 10.01
N LEU A 182 5.26 -19.65 9.96
CA LEU A 182 5.69 -19.04 8.70
C LEU A 182 6.34 -20.05 7.76
N ASP A 183 7.24 -20.89 8.27
CA ASP A 183 7.97 -21.88 7.46
C ASP A 183 7.01 -22.90 6.82
N GLU A 184 5.98 -23.30 7.53
CA GLU A 184 4.93 -24.16 7.00
C GLU A 184 4.15 -23.46 5.88
N LEU A 185 3.79 -22.18 6.08
CA LEU A 185 3.13 -21.39 5.04
C LEU A 185 3.99 -21.30 3.79
N LEU A 186 5.27 -20.91 3.92
CA LEU A 186 6.18 -20.75 2.78
C LEU A 186 6.38 -22.06 2.01
N ALA A 187 6.54 -23.17 2.71
CA ALA A 187 6.74 -24.49 2.11
C ALA A 187 5.50 -25.05 1.39
N LYS A 188 4.29 -24.67 1.82
CA LYS A 188 3.03 -25.18 1.25
C LYS A 188 2.44 -24.31 0.14
N SER A 189 2.81 -23.01 0.07
CA SER A 189 2.15 -22.06 -0.79
C SER A 189 2.64 -22.10 -2.23
N ASP A 190 1.71 -22.13 -3.18
CA ASP A 190 1.96 -21.88 -4.60
C ASP A 190 2.00 -20.38 -4.87
N ILE A 191 1.29 -19.59 -4.04
CA ILE A 191 1.24 -18.12 -4.09
C ILE A 191 1.46 -17.61 -2.67
N VAL A 192 2.27 -16.57 -2.49
CA VAL A 192 2.48 -15.87 -1.21
C VAL A 192 2.07 -14.41 -1.37
N SER A 193 1.13 -13.93 -0.56
CA SER A 193 0.67 -12.54 -0.58
C SER A 193 1.02 -11.83 0.74
N LEU A 194 1.67 -10.66 0.64
CA LEU A 194 2.21 -9.91 1.77
C LEU A 194 1.26 -8.79 2.19
N HIS A 195 0.84 -8.82 3.46
CA HIS A 195 -0.08 -7.84 4.07
C HIS A 195 0.43 -7.39 5.45
N LEU A 196 1.70 -7.04 5.52
CA LEU A 196 2.38 -6.55 6.73
C LEU A 196 2.56 -5.03 6.68
N ALA A 197 2.47 -4.36 7.83
CA ALA A 197 2.98 -3.00 7.95
C ALA A 197 4.53 -3.03 7.98
N LEU A 198 5.17 -2.07 7.30
CA LEU A 198 6.63 -1.91 7.36
C LEU A 198 7.02 -1.22 8.68
N ASN A 199 7.89 -1.86 9.41
CA ASN A 199 8.56 -1.36 10.62
C ASN A 199 9.88 -2.11 10.80
N ASP A 200 10.64 -1.83 11.85
CA ASP A 200 11.95 -2.44 12.08
C ASP A 200 11.89 -3.97 12.16
N ALA A 201 10.80 -4.54 12.69
CA ALA A 201 10.63 -5.99 12.81
C ALA A 201 10.18 -6.66 11.49
N THR A 202 9.70 -5.89 10.51
CA THR A 202 9.20 -6.39 9.22
C THR A 202 10.04 -5.93 8.02
N ARG A 203 11.02 -5.08 8.23
CA ARG A 203 12.01 -4.72 7.21
C ARG A 203 12.83 -5.95 6.84
N GLY A 204 12.89 -6.25 5.53
CA GLY A 204 13.54 -7.47 5.03
C GLY A 204 12.92 -8.76 5.58
N PHE A 205 11.63 -8.71 5.95
CA PHE A 205 10.94 -9.88 6.51
C PHE A 205 11.04 -11.09 5.60
N LEU A 206 10.82 -10.92 4.30
CA LEU A 206 11.02 -11.95 3.29
C LEU A 206 12.44 -11.85 2.74
N ASN A 207 13.41 -12.26 3.56
CA ASN A 207 14.84 -12.27 3.25
C ASN A 207 15.23 -13.48 2.37
N SER A 208 16.51 -13.55 1.96
CA SER A 208 17.05 -14.61 1.12
C SER A 208 16.77 -16.01 1.69
N GLU A 209 16.91 -16.21 3.00
CA GLU A 209 16.65 -17.52 3.66
C GLU A 209 15.17 -17.92 3.52
N ARG A 210 14.25 -17.01 3.82
CA ARG A 210 12.80 -17.24 3.73
C ARG A 210 12.33 -17.42 2.28
N LEU A 211 12.88 -16.63 1.36
CA LEU A 211 12.66 -16.80 -0.08
C LEU A 211 13.11 -18.22 -0.53
N GLY A 212 14.25 -18.68 -0.04
CA GLY A 212 14.75 -20.03 -0.30
C GLY A 212 13.85 -21.15 0.22
N ARG A 213 13.02 -20.92 1.23
CA ARG A 213 12.06 -21.89 1.80
C ARG A 213 10.73 -21.97 1.03
N THR A 214 10.46 -21.04 0.12
CA THR A 214 9.25 -21.09 -0.71
C THR A 214 9.30 -22.28 -1.68
N ARG A 215 8.17 -22.64 -2.26
CA ARG A 215 8.13 -23.65 -3.33
C ARG A 215 8.83 -23.14 -4.59
N PRO A 216 9.54 -23.97 -5.36
CA PRO A 216 10.03 -23.59 -6.68
C PRO A 216 8.88 -23.13 -7.59
N GLY A 217 9.08 -22.00 -8.29
CA GLY A 217 8.05 -21.43 -9.15
C GLY A 217 6.95 -20.66 -8.42
N VAL A 218 7.12 -20.35 -7.12
CA VAL A 218 6.15 -19.58 -6.34
C VAL A 218 5.85 -18.22 -6.99
N ILE A 219 4.60 -17.81 -6.92
CA ILE A 219 4.18 -16.42 -7.20
C ILE A 219 4.20 -15.63 -5.90
N ILE A 220 4.86 -14.48 -5.87
CA ILE A 220 4.87 -13.58 -4.72
C ILE A 220 4.14 -12.29 -5.08
N VAL A 221 3.20 -11.86 -4.22
CA VAL A 221 2.43 -10.63 -4.40
C VAL A 221 2.71 -9.67 -3.24
N ASN A 222 3.05 -8.43 -3.56
CA ASN A 222 3.32 -7.39 -2.57
C ASN A 222 2.56 -6.10 -2.88
N THR A 223 1.48 -5.87 -2.16
CA THR A 223 0.72 -4.61 -2.15
C THR A 223 0.90 -3.86 -0.82
N ALA A 224 1.90 -4.25 -0.03
CA ALA A 224 2.15 -3.64 1.27
C ALA A 224 3.24 -2.56 1.20
N ARG A 225 4.51 -2.93 1.27
CA ARG A 225 5.67 -2.02 1.13
C ARG A 225 6.85 -2.79 0.56
N ALA A 226 7.64 -2.17 -0.31
CA ALA A 226 8.82 -2.80 -0.92
C ALA A 226 9.84 -3.28 0.12
N GLY A 227 10.13 -2.47 1.13
CA GLY A 227 11.09 -2.79 2.18
C GLY A 227 10.79 -4.03 3.05
N ILE A 228 9.65 -4.71 2.82
CA ILE A 228 9.34 -6.00 3.46
C ILE A 228 10.12 -7.15 2.80
N VAL A 229 10.50 -6.99 1.54
CA VAL A 229 11.23 -7.99 0.77
C VAL A 229 12.69 -7.58 0.62
N ASP A 230 13.59 -8.54 0.71
CA ASP A 230 15.00 -8.40 0.31
C ASP A 230 15.05 -8.41 -1.23
N GLU A 231 15.01 -7.22 -1.82
CA GLU A 231 14.90 -7.05 -3.27
C GLU A 231 16.10 -7.62 -4.04
N PRO A 232 17.37 -7.40 -3.65
CA PRO A 232 18.50 -8.05 -4.30
C PRO A 232 18.36 -9.57 -4.36
N ALA A 233 18.02 -10.21 -3.24
CA ALA A 233 17.82 -11.66 -3.18
C ALA A 233 16.63 -12.11 -4.04
N LEU A 234 15.55 -11.33 -4.07
CA LEU A 234 14.38 -11.61 -4.92
C LEU A 234 14.75 -11.54 -6.41
N VAL A 235 15.47 -10.51 -6.84
CA VAL A 235 15.91 -10.33 -8.23
C VAL A 235 16.75 -11.52 -8.72
N ASP A 236 17.69 -12.02 -7.92
CA ASP A 236 18.49 -13.20 -8.25
C ASP A 236 17.62 -14.47 -8.38
N LEU A 237 16.63 -14.62 -7.51
CA LEU A 237 15.69 -15.75 -7.57
C LEU A 237 14.69 -15.66 -8.72
N LEU A 238 14.34 -14.45 -9.16
CA LEU A 238 13.54 -14.22 -10.37
C LEU A 238 14.33 -14.56 -11.63
N ARG A 239 15.60 -14.12 -11.72
CA ARG A 239 16.49 -14.43 -12.86
C ARG A 239 16.74 -15.93 -13.01
N SER A 240 16.86 -16.64 -11.91
CA SER A 240 17.00 -18.09 -11.90
C SER A 240 15.68 -18.87 -12.01
N CYS A 241 14.54 -18.18 -12.13
CA CYS A 241 13.18 -18.74 -12.12
C CYS A 241 12.88 -19.60 -10.87
N ARG A 242 13.64 -19.46 -9.79
CA ARG A 242 13.35 -20.10 -8.49
C ARG A 242 12.09 -19.49 -7.87
N VAL A 243 11.93 -18.16 -7.97
CA VAL A 243 10.66 -17.44 -7.86
C VAL A 243 10.08 -17.34 -9.26
N GLY A 244 8.90 -17.90 -9.47
CA GLY A 244 8.28 -17.97 -10.78
C GLY A 244 7.77 -16.62 -11.26
N HIS A 245 7.20 -15.82 -10.36
CA HIS A 245 6.70 -14.47 -10.69
C HIS A 245 6.65 -13.59 -9.44
N TYR A 246 6.97 -12.31 -9.61
CA TYR A 246 6.74 -11.29 -8.60
C TYR A 246 5.75 -10.24 -9.10
N ALA A 247 4.68 -10.01 -8.37
CA ALA A 247 3.70 -8.98 -8.70
C ALA A 247 3.68 -7.95 -7.57
N THR A 248 3.95 -6.69 -7.89
CA THR A 248 4.04 -5.63 -6.87
C THR A 248 3.35 -4.35 -7.30
N ASP A 249 2.79 -3.67 -6.31
CA ASP A 249 2.22 -2.33 -6.43
C ASP A 249 3.12 -1.27 -5.78
N VAL A 250 4.26 -1.67 -5.20
CA VAL A 250 5.10 -0.79 -4.39
C VAL A 250 6.59 -0.94 -4.74
N PHE A 251 7.34 0.17 -4.66
CA PHE A 251 8.76 0.23 -4.95
C PHE A 251 9.55 0.84 -3.78
N GLY A 252 10.86 0.59 -3.76
CA GLY A 252 11.76 1.18 -2.78
C GLY A 252 11.85 2.70 -2.90
N LYS A 253 11.78 3.21 -4.13
CA LYS A 253 11.61 4.61 -4.49
C LYS A 253 10.42 4.73 -5.44
N GLU A 254 9.55 5.68 -5.20
CA GLU A 254 8.36 5.94 -6.01
C GLU A 254 8.35 7.39 -6.53
N PRO A 255 8.30 7.61 -7.86
CA PRO A 255 8.32 6.60 -8.92
C PRO A 255 9.67 5.87 -9.00
N PRO A 256 9.70 4.61 -9.50
CA PRO A 256 10.93 3.85 -9.67
C PRO A 256 11.90 4.54 -10.62
N ALA A 257 13.19 4.43 -10.32
CA ALA A 257 14.23 4.95 -11.21
C ALA A 257 14.33 4.11 -12.49
N ALA A 258 14.91 4.69 -13.57
CA ALA A 258 15.00 3.99 -14.84
C ALA A 258 15.90 2.73 -14.79
N ASP A 259 16.78 2.64 -13.81
CA ASP A 259 17.69 1.51 -13.56
C ASP A 259 17.16 0.53 -12.51
N GLU A 260 15.89 0.67 -12.10
CA GLU A 260 15.22 -0.25 -11.18
C GLU A 260 15.27 -1.69 -11.73
N PRO A 261 15.91 -2.65 -11.04
CA PRO A 261 16.15 -3.99 -11.57
C PRO A 261 14.89 -4.74 -11.99
N LEU A 262 13.77 -4.51 -11.30
CA LEU A 262 12.50 -5.17 -11.60
C LEU A 262 11.94 -4.78 -12.98
N LEU A 263 12.24 -3.57 -13.49
CA LEU A 263 11.76 -3.10 -14.80
C LEU A 263 12.31 -3.92 -15.96
N GLY A 264 13.46 -4.59 -15.77
CA GLY A 264 14.13 -5.38 -16.81
C GLY A 264 13.77 -6.88 -16.79
N LEU A 265 12.82 -7.32 -15.97
CA LEU A 265 12.47 -8.75 -15.82
C LEU A 265 11.14 -9.08 -16.49
N ASP A 266 11.08 -10.22 -17.21
CA ASP A 266 9.86 -10.69 -17.89
C ASP A 266 8.83 -11.33 -16.94
N ASN A 267 9.29 -11.84 -15.80
CA ASN A 267 8.46 -12.54 -14.81
C ASN A 267 8.07 -11.62 -13.63
N VAL A 268 7.71 -10.38 -13.97
CA VAL A 268 7.16 -9.41 -13.03
C VAL A 268 5.85 -8.81 -13.55
N THR A 269 4.99 -8.39 -12.64
CA THR A 269 3.82 -7.56 -12.90
C THR A 269 3.85 -6.36 -11.96
N LEU A 270 3.84 -5.16 -12.54
CA LEU A 270 4.12 -3.92 -11.81
C LEU A 270 2.93 -2.97 -11.95
N THR A 271 2.50 -2.36 -10.83
CA THR A 271 1.50 -1.28 -10.80
C THR A 271 2.01 -0.10 -9.97
N ALA A 272 1.37 1.05 -10.10
CA ALA A 272 1.91 2.34 -9.66
C ALA A 272 1.32 2.79 -8.31
N HIS A 273 1.43 1.95 -7.27
CA HIS A 273 0.93 2.18 -5.91
C HIS A 273 -0.54 2.63 -5.89
N ALA A 274 -1.37 1.93 -6.67
CA ALA A 274 -2.76 2.26 -6.92
C ALA A 274 -3.75 1.31 -6.24
N GLY A 275 -3.27 0.35 -5.44
CA GLY A 275 -4.12 -0.67 -4.81
C GLY A 275 -5.21 -0.12 -3.90
N TYR A 276 -5.04 1.07 -3.35
CA TYR A 276 -6.05 1.76 -2.54
C TYR A 276 -7.00 2.66 -3.35
N ASN A 277 -6.65 2.97 -4.60
CA ASN A 277 -7.23 4.08 -5.35
C ASN A 277 -8.54 3.70 -6.05
N THR A 278 -9.63 3.68 -5.28
CA THR A 278 -11.00 3.59 -5.80
C THR A 278 -11.88 4.68 -5.18
N PRO A 279 -12.97 5.10 -5.86
CA PRO A 279 -13.91 6.05 -5.30
C PRO A 279 -14.49 5.61 -3.95
N GLU A 280 -14.79 4.32 -3.78
CA GLU A 280 -15.36 3.75 -2.56
C GLU A 280 -14.40 3.88 -1.37
N ALA A 281 -13.13 3.52 -1.56
CA ALA A 281 -12.11 3.68 -0.53
C ALA A 281 -11.87 5.16 -0.20
N ALA A 282 -11.82 6.02 -1.22
CA ALA A 282 -11.67 7.46 -1.06
C ALA A 282 -12.82 8.08 -0.27
N MET A 283 -14.07 7.71 -0.56
CA MET A 283 -15.25 8.21 0.19
C MET A 283 -15.17 7.84 1.67
N ILE A 284 -14.79 6.60 2.01
CA ILE A 284 -14.61 6.16 3.39
C ILE A 284 -13.46 6.94 4.04
N MET A 285 -12.35 7.10 3.35
CA MET A 285 -11.16 7.80 3.85
C MET A 285 -11.45 9.26 4.16
N TYR A 286 -12.07 9.99 3.22
CA TYR A 286 -12.37 11.42 3.42
C TYR A 286 -13.44 11.64 4.49
N ARG A 287 -14.47 10.77 4.58
CA ARG A 287 -15.43 10.88 5.68
C ARG A 287 -14.73 10.74 7.03
N ARG A 288 -13.85 9.75 7.19
CA ARG A 288 -13.07 9.58 8.42
C ARG A 288 -12.10 10.74 8.68
N ALA A 289 -11.52 11.32 7.62
CA ALA A 289 -10.66 12.49 7.77
C ALA A 289 -11.41 13.69 8.35
N ILE A 290 -12.63 13.95 7.83
CA ILE A 290 -13.49 15.03 8.31
C ILE A 290 -13.88 14.78 9.78
N ASP A 291 -14.27 13.55 10.12
CA ASP A 291 -14.65 13.19 11.50
C ASP A 291 -13.47 13.34 12.48
N LEU A 292 -12.26 12.93 12.08
CA LEU A 292 -11.05 13.10 12.89
C LEU A 292 -10.67 14.57 13.06
N ALA A 293 -10.76 15.35 11.98
CA ALA A 293 -10.49 16.79 12.04
C ALA A 293 -11.50 17.55 12.93
N ALA A 294 -12.76 17.10 12.96
CA ALA A 294 -13.80 17.65 13.83
C ALA A 294 -13.60 17.29 15.30
N ALA A 295 -12.96 16.18 15.60
CA ALA A 295 -12.71 15.72 16.97
C ALA A 295 -11.49 16.38 17.65
N GLY A 296 -10.71 17.19 16.93
CA GLY A 296 -9.58 18.01 17.41
C GLY A 296 -8.33 17.22 17.71
#